data_f286cb333a82ea7fe6f85cea850ec36c
#
_entry.id   f286cb333a82ea7fe6f85cea850ec36c
#
_cell.length_a   1.000
_cell.length_b   1.000
_cell.length_c   1.000
_cell.angle_alpha   90.00
_cell.angle_beta   90.00
_cell.angle_gamma   90.00
#
_symmetry.space_group_name_H-M   'P 1'
#
loop_
_entity.id
_entity.type
_entity.pdbx_description
1 polymer ?
#
loop_
_entity_poly.entity_id
_entity_poly.type
_entity_poly.pdbx_seq_one_letter_code
_entity_poly.pdbx_strand_id
1 'polypeptide(L)'
;MFLLANLHTCDFQLVTTQLGRASAKPFAEITSDGRIAVAHIDLTNGADDARYVVRVIPAPHAVLGCRSGDRGITTGTLVTDAFGSGSITLQAPIPAGATGMWLAVDLPSAHSQIQEEFYSSNYIAPV
;
A
#
# COMPACT_ATOMS: atom_id res chain seq x y z
N MET A 1 0.37 5.26 -11.19
CA MET A 1 1.19 6.12 -10.31
C MET A 1 2.29 5.31 -9.62
N PHE A 2 3.45 5.90 -9.45
CA PHE A 2 4.47 5.29 -8.59
C PHE A 2 4.19 5.63 -7.13
N LEU A 3 4.34 4.63 -6.26
CA LEU A 3 4.34 4.85 -4.83
C LEU A 3 5.72 5.36 -4.41
N LEU A 4 5.72 6.29 -3.46
CA LEU A 4 6.95 6.87 -2.95
C LEU A 4 7.30 6.27 -1.59
N ALA A 5 8.58 6.33 -1.23
CA ALA A 5 9.07 5.79 0.05
C ALA A 5 8.69 6.71 1.22
N ASN A 6 7.40 6.97 1.35
CA ASN A 6 6.81 7.83 2.36
C ASN A 6 5.92 7.01 3.27
N LEU A 7 5.96 7.33 4.56
CA LEU A 7 5.06 6.75 5.56
C LEU A 7 3.97 7.77 5.89
N HIS A 8 2.73 7.35 5.78
CA HIS A 8 1.56 8.15 6.11
C HIS A 8 0.81 7.56 7.30
N THR A 9 0.18 8.41 8.09
CA THR A 9 -0.86 7.97 9.04
C THR A 9 -2.11 7.56 8.28
N CYS A 10 -3.08 6.97 8.98
CA CYS A 10 -4.30 6.46 8.32
C CYS A 10 -5.13 7.57 7.67
N ASP A 11 -5.00 8.81 8.13
CA ASP A 11 -5.63 10.00 7.54
C ASP A 11 -4.78 10.67 6.46
N PHE A 12 -3.79 9.95 5.95
CA PHE A 12 -2.92 10.38 4.84
C PHE A 12 -2.01 11.57 5.17
N GLN A 13 -1.66 11.75 6.44
CA GLN A 13 -0.68 12.76 6.81
C GLN A 13 0.73 12.16 6.75
N LEU A 14 1.66 12.89 6.15
CA LEU A 14 3.03 12.43 6.02
C LEU A 14 3.71 12.38 7.40
N VAL A 15 4.28 11.22 7.73
CA VAL A 15 5.06 11.02 8.96
C VAL A 15 6.53 11.21 8.69
N THR A 16 7.06 10.49 7.70
CA THR A 16 8.49 10.50 7.37
C THR A 16 8.72 9.95 5.98
N THR A 17 9.92 10.18 5.47
CA THR A 17 10.41 9.61 4.21
C THR A 17 11.55 8.67 4.52
N GLN A 18 11.52 7.47 3.91
CA GLN A 18 12.59 6.50 4.06
C GLN A 18 13.80 6.91 3.23
N LEU A 19 14.98 6.86 3.86
CA LEU A 19 16.26 7.07 3.19
C LEU A 19 17.00 5.73 3.10
N GLY A 20 17.91 5.63 2.13
CA GLY A 20 18.78 4.47 1.99
C GLY A 20 18.16 3.33 1.16
N ARG A 21 17.66 2.29 1.82
CA ARG A 21 17.22 1.06 1.13
C ARG A 21 15.90 1.14 0.36
N ALA A 22 15.32 2.30 0.21
CA ALA A 22 14.08 2.48 -0.54
C ALA A 22 14.30 2.36 -2.05
N SER A 23 14.73 1.19 -2.51
CA SER A 23 15.07 0.93 -3.91
C SER A 23 13.92 0.35 -4.71
N ALA A 24 12.91 -0.21 -4.08
CA ALA A 24 11.77 -0.78 -4.78
C ALA A 24 10.95 0.31 -5.48
N LYS A 25 10.36 -0.08 -6.59
CA LYS A 25 9.54 0.82 -7.42
C LYS A 25 8.16 0.22 -7.63
N PRO A 26 7.27 0.36 -6.63
CA PRO A 26 5.89 -0.07 -6.80
C PRO A 26 5.15 0.91 -7.73
N PHE A 27 4.53 0.36 -8.77
CA PHE A 27 3.64 1.13 -9.64
C PHE A 27 2.23 0.60 -9.47
N ALA A 28 1.26 1.49 -9.26
CA ALA A 28 -0.11 1.10 -8.98
C ALA A 28 -1.11 1.80 -9.88
N GLU A 29 -2.17 1.07 -10.21
CA GLU A 29 -3.35 1.60 -10.87
C GLU A 29 -4.57 1.27 -10.04
N ILE A 30 -5.44 2.25 -9.81
CA ILE A 30 -6.70 2.08 -9.08
C ILE A 30 -7.83 2.46 -10.01
N THR A 31 -8.76 1.53 -10.23
CA THR A 31 -10.01 1.78 -10.96
C THR A 31 -11.18 1.50 -10.04
N SER A 32 -12.35 2.06 -10.35
CA SER A 32 -13.53 1.93 -9.50
C SER A 32 -14.81 1.95 -10.32
N ASP A 33 -15.80 1.17 -9.89
CA ASP A 33 -17.17 1.23 -10.41
C ASP A 33 -18.13 1.93 -9.44
N GLY A 34 -17.59 2.58 -8.39
CA GLY A 34 -18.36 3.23 -7.34
C GLY A 34 -18.71 2.31 -6.17
N ARG A 35 -18.58 1.01 -6.33
CA ARG A 35 -18.87 -0.01 -5.28
C ARG A 35 -17.64 -0.77 -4.89
N ILE A 36 -16.81 -1.12 -5.85
CA ILE A 36 -15.57 -1.86 -5.67
C ILE A 36 -14.45 -1.11 -6.37
N ALA A 37 -13.35 -0.90 -5.67
CA ALA A 37 -12.11 -0.43 -6.25
C ALA A 37 -11.22 -1.63 -6.58
N VAL A 38 -10.57 -1.58 -7.73
CA VAL A 38 -9.59 -2.59 -8.11
C VAL A 38 -8.23 -1.93 -8.12
N ALA A 39 -7.32 -2.44 -7.30
CA ALA A 39 -5.95 -1.97 -7.20
C ALA A 39 -5.01 -3.02 -7.79
N HIS A 40 -4.24 -2.65 -8.79
CA HIS A 40 -3.20 -3.48 -9.37
C HIS A 40 -1.84 -2.86 -9.10
N ILE A 41 -0.93 -3.64 -8.52
CA ILE A 41 0.40 -3.17 -8.15
C ILE A 41 1.44 -4.06 -8.81
N ASP A 42 2.36 -3.43 -9.54
CA ASP A 42 3.57 -4.07 -10.06
C ASP A 42 4.77 -3.51 -9.29
N LEU A 43 5.56 -4.39 -8.71
CA LEU A 43 6.73 -4.02 -7.94
C LEU A 43 7.98 -4.53 -8.62
N THR A 44 8.96 -3.64 -8.79
CA THR A 44 10.29 -3.97 -9.32
C THR A 44 11.36 -3.48 -8.37
N ASN A 45 12.56 -4.03 -8.48
CA ASN A 45 13.71 -3.68 -7.65
C ASN A 45 13.45 -3.84 -6.14
N GLY A 46 12.55 -4.75 -5.78
CA GLY A 46 12.30 -5.08 -4.39
C GLY A 46 13.31 -6.08 -3.83
N ALA A 47 13.10 -6.45 -2.58
CA ALA A 47 13.88 -7.53 -1.97
C ALA A 47 13.56 -8.86 -2.66
N ASP A 48 14.55 -9.73 -2.78
CA ASP A 48 14.40 -11.03 -3.44
C ASP A 48 13.57 -11.98 -2.57
N ASP A 49 12.70 -12.75 -3.21
CA ASP A 49 11.90 -13.79 -2.55
C ASP A 49 11.22 -13.28 -1.27
N ALA A 50 10.68 -12.08 -1.33
CA ALA A 50 10.10 -11.38 -0.18
C ALA A 50 8.59 -11.33 -0.23
N ARG A 51 7.97 -11.06 0.92
CA ARG A 51 6.53 -10.91 1.06
C ARG A 51 6.23 -9.49 1.52
N TYR A 52 5.74 -8.67 0.60
CA TYR A 52 5.30 -7.32 0.91
C TYR A 52 3.82 -7.34 1.28
N VAL A 53 3.45 -6.59 2.29
CA VAL A 53 2.05 -6.42 2.69
C VAL A 53 1.49 -5.21 1.98
N VAL A 54 0.40 -5.41 1.24
CA VAL A 54 -0.30 -4.35 0.51
C VAL A 54 -1.62 -4.07 1.21
N ARG A 55 -1.87 -2.80 1.51
CA ARG A 55 -3.13 -2.35 2.10
C ARG A 55 -3.79 -1.33 1.19
N VAL A 56 -5.10 -1.47 1.02
CA VAL A 56 -5.92 -0.46 0.35
C VAL A 56 -6.70 0.27 1.44
N ILE A 57 -6.47 1.56 1.56
CA ILE A 57 -6.97 2.37 2.68
C ILE A 57 -7.98 3.39 2.16
N PRO A 58 -9.22 3.37 2.68
CA PRO A 58 -10.24 4.33 2.25
C PRO A 58 -9.96 5.72 2.82
N ALA A 59 -10.38 6.74 2.11
CA ALA A 59 -10.31 8.13 2.54
C ALA A 59 -11.67 8.81 2.37
N PRO A 60 -12.08 9.68 3.29
CA PRO A 60 -11.37 10.08 4.51
C PRO A 60 -11.30 8.96 5.55
N HIS A 61 -10.32 9.01 6.42
CA HIS A 61 -10.12 8.00 7.46
C HIS A 61 -9.59 8.67 8.73
N ALA A 62 -9.89 8.07 9.89
CA ALA A 62 -9.30 8.49 11.15
C ALA A 62 -7.78 8.24 11.14
N VAL A 63 -7.06 8.87 12.07
CA VAL A 63 -5.60 8.79 12.15
C VAL A 63 -5.10 7.38 12.46
N LEU A 64 -5.94 6.54 13.09
CA LEU A 64 -5.62 5.15 13.46
C LEU A 64 -6.64 4.20 12.82
N GLY A 65 -6.37 2.89 12.90
CA GLY A 65 -7.33 1.85 12.51
C GLY A 65 -7.22 1.39 11.06
N CYS A 66 -6.04 1.54 10.44
CA CYS A 66 -5.81 1.07 9.07
C CYS A 66 -4.72 0.00 8.96
N ARG A 67 -4.56 -0.80 10.00
CA ARG A 67 -3.63 -1.95 9.96
C ARG A 67 -4.23 -3.08 9.13
N SER A 68 -3.38 -4.01 8.73
CA SER A 68 -3.81 -5.27 8.12
C SER A 68 -4.83 -5.95 9.03
N GLY A 69 -5.98 -6.32 8.46
CA GLY A 69 -7.06 -6.97 9.20
C GLY A 69 -8.03 -6.00 9.87
N ASP A 70 -7.75 -4.72 9.89
CA ASP A 70 -8.68 -3.73 10.43
C ASP A 70 -9.91 -3.58 9.51
N ARG A 71 -11.01 -3.15 10.11
CA ARG A 71 -12.27 -2.99 9.41
C ARG A 71 -12.15 -1.99 8.27
N GLY A 72 -12.65 -2.38 7.09
CA GLY A 72 -12.61 -1.53 5.90
C GLY A 72 -11.29 -1.51 5.17
N ILE A 73 -10.28 -2.21 5.66
CA ILE A 73 -8.95 -2.29 5.06
C ILE A 73 -8.84 -3.59 4.27
N THR A 74 -8.62 -3.46 2.96
CA THR A 74 -8.33 -4.61 2.12
C THR A 74 -6.83 -4.86 2.12
N THR A 75 -6.43 -6.10 2.41
CA THR A 75 -5.03 -6.47 2.57
C THR A 75 -4.69 -7.65 1.67
N GLY A 76 -3.51 -7.64 1.11
CA GLY A 76 -2.96 -8.76 0.35
C GLY A 76 -1.46 -8.85 0.52
N THR A 77 -0.90 -9.96 0.05
CA THR A 77 0.54 -10.20 0.10
C THR A 77 1.08 -10.26 -1.32
N LEU A 78 2.02 -9.39 -1.63
CA LEU A 78 2.74 -9.39 -2.90
C LEU A 78 4.05 -10.12 -2.70
N VAL A 79 4.22 -11.22 -3.42
CA VAL A 79 5.42 -12.07 -3.32
C VAL A 79 6.34 -11.72 -4.48
N THR A 80 7.60 -11.42 -4.17
CA THR A 80 8.61 -11.17 -5.20
C THR A 80 9.32 -12.47 -5.58
N ASP A 81 9.87 -12.46 -6.79
CA ASP A 81 10.72 -13.54 -7.30
C ASP A 81 12.20 -13.33 -6.90
N ALA A 82 13.08 -14.14 -7.46
CA ALA A 82 14.52 -14.05 -7.18
C ALA A 82 15.16 -12.75 -7.66
N PHE A 83 14.44 -11.94 -8.44
CA PHE A 83 14.91 -10.65 -8.95
C PHE A 83 14.24 -9.46 -8.29
N GLY A 84 13.41 -9.69 -7.28
CA GLY A 84 12.70 -8.63 -6.58
C GLY A 84 11.49 -8.08 -7.33
N SER A 85 10.92 -8.85 -8.25
CA SER A 85 9.74 -8.45 -9.02
C SER A 85 8.52 -9.26 -8.60
N GLY A 86 7.37 -8.61 -8.58
CA GLY A 86 6.10 -9.27 -8.28
C GLY A 86 4.92 -8.36 -8.59
N SER A 87 3.72 -8.93 -8.58
CA SER A 87 2.50 -8.16 -8.78
C SER A 87 1.34 -8.75 -8.01
N ILE A 88 0.33 -7.91 -7.77
CA ILE A 88 -0.90 -8.33 -7.11
C ILE A 88 -2.05 -7.47 -7.62
N THR A 89 -3.25 -8.05 -7.68
CA THR A 89 -4.50 -7.33 -7.93
C THR A 89 -5.43 -7.58 -6.76
N LEU A 90 -5.94 -6.51 -6.17
CA LEU A 90 -6.87 -6.56 -5.04
C LEU A 90 -8.19 -5.91 -5.42
N GLN A 91 -9.28 -6.53 -4.97
CA GLN A 91 -10.61 -5.95 -5.04
C GLN A 91 -10.98 -5.44 -3.65
N ALA A 92 -11.22 -4.16 -3.55
CA ALA A 92 -11.50 -3.50 -2.27
C ALA A 92 -12.92 -2.94 -2.29
N PRO A 93 -13.83 -3.47 -1.45
CA PRO A 93 -15.13 -2.84 -1.29
C PRO A 93 -14.94 -1.39 -0.81
N ILE A 94 -15.71 -0.48 -1.38
CA ILE A 94 -15.65 0.94 -1.02
C ILE A 94 -16.58 1.15 0.16
N PRO A 95 -16.06 1.50 1.36
CA PRO A 95 -16.91 1.75 2.52
C PRO A 95 -17.84 2.94 2.31
N ALA A 96 -18.98 2.93 2.98
CA ALA A 96 -19.89 4.07 2.95
C ALA A 96 -19.18 5.34 3.41
N GLY A 97 -19.34 6.42 2.64
CA GLY A 97 -18.69 7.70 2.93
C GLY A 97 -17.27 7.86 2.38
N ALA A 98 -16.66 6.80 1.88
CA ALA A 98 -15.35 6.92 1.25
C ALA A 98 -15.47 7.55 -0.13
N THR A 99 -14.60 8.53 -0.40
CA THR A 99 -14.54 9.24 -1.67
C THR A 99 -13.24 8.99 -2.42
N GLY A 100 -12.29 8.33 -1.77
CA GLY A 100 -11.01 8.01 -2.34
C GLY A 100 -10.38 6.79 -1.69
N MET A 101 -9.31 6.33 -2.30
CA MET A 101 -8.50 5.21 -1.81
C MET A 101 -7.02 5.53 -2.03
N TRP A 102 -6.18 5.01 -1.15
CA TRP A 102 -4.74 5.07 -1.34
C TRP A 102 -4.11 3.75 -0.89
N LEU A 103 -2.86 3.56 -1.25
CA LEU A 103 -2.17 2.28 -1.07
C LEU A 103 -0.96 2.46 -0.19
N ALA A 104 -0.70 1.44 0.63
CA ALA A 104 0.54 1.29 1.36
C ALA A 104 1.12 -0.09 1.04
N VAL A 105 2.42 -0.13 0.76
CA VAL A 105 3.17 -1.36 0.50
C VAL A 105 4.35 -1.40 1.46
N ASP A 106 4.36 -2.38 2.35
CA ASP A 106 5.35 -2.47 3.41
C ASP A 106 6.08 -3.81 3.35
N LEU A 107 7.38 -3.78 3.65
CA LEU A 107 8.14 -5.00 3.91
C LEU A 107 8.31 -5.14 5.43
N PRO A 108 7.61 -6.09 6.07
CA PRO A 108 7.73 -6.29 7.51
C PRO A 108 9.14 -6.76 7.88
N SER A 109 9.61 -6.33 9.05
CA SER A 109 10.86 -6.81 9.61
C SER A 109 10.60 -8.04 10.47
N ALA A 110 11.48 -9.06 10.34
CA ALA A 110 11.45 -10.24 11.20
C ALA A 110 11.95 -9.95 12.63
N HIS A 111 12.64 -8.82 12.82
CA HIS A 111 13.35 -8.52 14.07
C HIS A 111 12.89 -7.24 14.76
N SER A 112 11.95 -6.51 14.17
CA SER A 112 11.51 -5.22 14.68
C SER A 112 10.04 -5.01 14.34
N GLN A 113 9.36 -4.14 15.09
CA GLN A 113 8.00 -3.71 14.76
C GLN A 113 8.00 -2.61 13.70
N ILE A 114 9.16 -2.07 13.35
CA ILE A 114 9.31 -1.07 12.30
C ILE A 114 9.54 -1.81 10.98
N GLN A 115 8.83 -1.42 9.93
CA GLN A 115 8.98 -1.99 8.60
C GLN A 115 10.40 -1.75 8.06
N GLU A 116 10.97 -2.73 7.38
CA GLU A 116 12.25 -2.57 6.69
C GLU A 116 12.12 -1.60 5.51
N GLU A 117 11.00 -1.64 4.80
CA GLU A 117 10.68 -0.76 3.70
C GLU A 117 9.23 -0.35 3.81
N PHE A 118 8.91 0.88 3.40
CA PHE A 118 7.54 1.34 3.29
C PHE A 118 7.38 2.26 2.08
N TYR A 119 6.27 2.10 1.40
CA TYR A 119 5.91 2.90 0.24
C TYR A 119 4.42 3.22 0.33
N SER A 120 4.04 4.38 -0.17
CA SER A 120 2.63 4.75 -0.22
C SER A 120 2.33 5.64 -1.41
N SER A 121 1.04 5.73 -1.75
CA SER A 121 0.57 6.62 -2.79
C SER A 121 1.01 8.06 -2.51
N ASN A 122 1.29 8.82 -3.57
CA ASN A 122 1.59 10.23 -3.41
C ASN A 122 0.34 11.11 -3.49
N TYR A 123 -0.82 10.52 -3.78
CA TYR A 123 -2.11 11.18 -3.73
C TYR A 123 -3.22 10.16 -3.47
N ILE A 124 -4.41 10.65 -3.11
CA ILE A 124 -5.59 9.82 -2.90
C ILE A 124 -6.33 9.72 -4.24
N ALA A 125 -6.50 8.49 -4.72
CA ALA A 125 -7.23 8.24 -5.96
C ALA A 125 -8.74 8.34 -5.71
N PRO A 126 -9.49 9.11 -6.50
CA PRO A 126 -10.95 9.16 -6.36
C PRO A 126 -11.58 7.82 -6.76
N VAL A 127 -12.66 7.49 -6.09
CA VAL A 127 -13.39 6.24 -6.35
C VAL A 127 -14.89 6.46 -6.52
#